data_cae93b8a33eab4a94d8b72c59b57ed92
#
_entry.id   cae93b8a33eab4a94d8b72c59b57ed92
#
_cell.length_a   1.000
_cell.length_b   1.000
_cell.length_c   1.000
_cell.angle_alpha   90.00
_cell.angle_beta   90.00
_cell.angle_gamma   90.00
#
_symmetry.space_group_name_H-M   'P 1'
#
loop_
_entity.id
_entity.type
_entity.pdbx_description
1 polymer ?
#
loop_
_entity_poly.entity_id
_entity_poly.type
_entity_poly.pdbx_seq_one_letter_code
_entity_poly.pdbx_strand_id
1 'polypeptide(L)'
;MAVDKVDKVDKDVRAALDVIFATDSDLYQKRGWNRRSGFGERPAILNIDLANAWTRPGYRFSCDNMDDQIIPGVQRLNEAARAKRVPIIYTTTAFCSRFDMGAFPLKTPFEDLMLGTPATEIDSRIAPESGVDTVIVKKRPSAFAGTH
;
A
#
# COMPACT_ATOMS: atom_id res chain seq x y z
N MET A 1 -15.27 -33.02 12.20
CA MET A 1 -14.05 -33.39 12.95
C MET A 1 -12.76 -32.71 12.47
N ALA A 2 -12.50 -32.54 11.17
CA ALA A 2 -11.29 -31.79 10.70
C ALA A 2 -11.46 -30.27 10.79
N VAL A 3 -12.64 -29.74 10.50
CA VAL A 3 -12.96 -28.31 10.55
C VAL A 3 -12.86 -27.77 11.96
N ASP A 4 -13.39 -28.47 12.96
CA ASP A 4 -13.33 -28.04 14.37
C ASP A 4 -11.90 -27.95 14.92
N LYS A 5 -10.98 -28.78 14.43
CA LYS A 5 -9.57 -28.70 14.82
C LYS A 5 -8.85 -27.48 14.26
N VAL A 6 -9.16 -27.11 13.00
CA VAL A 6 -8.57 -25.91 12.36
C VAL A 6 -9.07 -24.65 13.05
N ASP A 7 -10.38 -24.55 13.33
CA ASP A 7 -10.99 -23.40 14.01
C ASP A 7 -10.42 -23.22 15.44
N LYS A 8 -10.13 -24.31 16.14
CA LYS A 8 -9.54 -24.25 17.47
C LYS A 8 -8.09 -23.75 17.42
N VAL A 9 -7.29 -24.27 16.49
CA VAL A 9 -5.88 -23.84 16.32
C VAL A 9 -5.83 -22.35 15.93
N ASP A 10 -6.72 -21.87 15.07
CA ASP A 10 -6.76 -20.46 14.68
C ASP A 10 -7.10 -19.56 15.88
N LYS A 11 -8.05 -19.96 16.74
CA LYS A 11 -8.38 -19.23 17.98
C LYS A 11 -7.22 -19.19 18.97
N ASP A 12 -6.54 -20.31 19.17
CA ASP A 12 -5.42 -20.41 20.10
C ASP A 12 -4.23 -19.56 19.61
N VAL A 13 -3.96 -19.55 18.30
CA VAL A 13 -2.92 -18.71 17.68
C VAL A 13 -3.27 -17.23 17.80
N ARG A 14 -4.50 -16.84 17.55
CA ARG A 14 -4.95 -15.45 17.72
C ARG A 14 -4.82 -14.99 19.17
N ALA A 15 -5.25 -15.79 20.12
CA ALA A 15 -5.13 -15.46 21.53
C ALA A 15 -3.66 -15.30 21.97
N ALA A 16 -2.76 -16.14 21.47
CA ALA A 16 -1.33 -16.02 21.74
C ALA A 16 -0.73 -14.73 21.12
N LEU A 17 -1.13 -14.39 19.89
CA LEU A 17 -0.72 -13.14 19.23
C LEU A 17 -1.23 -11.92 20.00
N ASP A 18 -2.48 -11.93 20.45
CA ASP A 18 -3.06 -10.83 21.22
C ASP A 18 -2.27 -10.57 22.53
N VAL A 19 -1.83 -11.64 23.21
CA VAL A 19 -0.98 -11.51 24.40
C VAL A 19 0.38 -10.90 24.04
N ILE A 20 1.01 -11.36 22.97
CA ILE A 20 2.31 -10.84 22.51
C ILE A 20 2.19 -9.36 22.16
N PHE A 21 1.19 -8.99 21.35
CA PHE A 21 0.98 -7.60 20.95
C PHE A 21 0.60 -6.68 22.11
N ALA A 22 -0.18 -7.16 23.08
CA ALA A 22 -0.48 -6.40 24.28
C ALA A 22 0.79 -6.13 25.10
N THR A 23 1.65 -7.15 25.27
CA THR A 23 2.92 -7.02 26.00
C THR A 23 3.88 -6.05 25.32
N ASP A 24 4.00 -6.13 23.98
CA ASP A 24 4.83 -5.23 23.22
C ASP A 24 4.27 -3.79 23.24
N SER A 25 2.96 -3.63 23.13
CA SER A 25 2.29 -2.32 23.24
C SER A 25 2.60 -1.64 24.57
N ASP A 26 2.52 -2.38 25.67
CA ASP A 26 2.85 -1.87 27.01
C ASP A 26 4.31 -1.44 27.13
N LEU A 27 5.23 -2.21 26.52
CA LEU A 27 6.64 -1.88 26.50
C LEU A 27 6.91 -0.60 25.70
N TYR A 28 6.32 -0.46 24.50
CA TYR A 28 6.41 0.74 23.68
C TYR A 28 5.83 1.96 24.39
N GLN A 29 4.70 1.79 25.07
CA GLN A 29 4.05 2.84 25.85
C GLN A 29 4.92 3.32 27.01
N LYS A 30 5.45 2.40 27.81
CA LYS A 30 6.36 2.71 28.93
C LYS A 30 7.64 3.42 28.47
N ARG A 31 8.13 3.10 27.28
CA ARG A 31 9.30 3.76 26.67
C ARG A 31 8.97 5.06 25.93
N GLY A 32 7.70 5.43 25.82
CA GLY A 32 7.26 6.65 25.14
C GLY A 32 7.37 6.60 23.62
N TRP A 33 7.45 5.43 23.00
CA TRP A 33 7.61 5.25 21.57
C TRP A 33 6.30 5.31 20.78
N ASN A 34 5.17 5.17 21.42
CA ASN A 34 3.85 5.23 20.78
C ASN A 34 3.16 6.58 20.95
N ARG A 35 3.94 7.65 21.18
CA ARG A 35 3.41 9.02 21.20
C ARG A 35 2.88 9.39 19.83
N ARG A 36 1.68 9.99 19.79
CA ARG A 36 1.12 10.55 18.57
C ARG A 36 1.78 11.89 18.27
N SER A 37 2.37 12.01 17.09
CA SER A 37 2.97 13.28 16.61
C SER A 37 1.94 14.18 15.89
N GLY A 38 0.76 13.64 15.53
CA GLY A 38 -0.19 14.33 14.67
C GLY A 38 0.28 14.44 13.21
N PHE A 39 -0.46 15.20 12.40
CA PHE A 39 -0.19 15.35 10.97
C PHE A 39 0.63 16.62 10.65
N GLY A 40 0.94 17.44 11.64
CA GLY A 40 1.56 18.74 11.43
C GLY A 40 0.60 19.76 10.79
N GLU A 41 1.16 20.88 10.35
CA GLU A 41 0.39 22.01 9.81
C GLU A 41 0.14 21.89 8.29
N ARG A 42 1.00 21.16 7.58
CA ARG A 42 0.95 20.97 6.12
C ARG A 42 1.01 19.48 5.77
N PRO A 43 -0.08 18.75 5.97
CA PRO A 43 -0.14 17.34 5.60
C PRO A 43 -0.18 17.14 4.08
N ALA A 44 0.20 15.95 3.62
CA ALA A 44 -0.04 15.47 2.27
C ALA A 44 -0.58 14.04 2.32
N ILE A 45 -1.33 13.63 1.31
CA ILE A 45 -1.76 12.24 1.13
C ILE A 45 -0.75 11.55 0.21
N LEU A 46 -0.32 10.37 0.63
CA LEU A 46 0.56 9.52 -0.18
C LEU A 46 -0.13 8.18 -0.45
N ASN A 47 -0.61 8.02 -1.67
CA ASN A 47 -1.21 6.78 -2.18
C ASN A 47 -0.09 5.88 -2.75
N ILE A 48 0.35 4.90 -1.95
CA ILE A 48 1.51 4.08 -2.28
C ILE A 48 1.07 2.82 -3.03
N ASP A 49 1.52 2.69 -4.28
CA ASP A 49 1.41 1.49 -5.13
C ASP A 49 -0.03 0.98 -5.35
N LEU A 50 -1.00 1.88 -5.38
CA LEU A 50 -2.39 1.55 -5.68
C LEU A 50 -2.64 1.51 -7.20
N ALA A 51 -1.79 0.76 -7.91
CA ALA A 51 -1.93 0.46 -9.32
C ALA A 51 -2.74 -0.83 -9.54
N ASN A 52 -3.24 -1.03 -10.75
CA ASN A 52 -4.10 -2.17 -11.09
C ASN A 52 -3.47 -3.53 -10.74
N ALA A 53 -2.15 -3.67 -10.85
CA ALA A 53 -1.44 -4.89 -10.47
C ALA A 53 -1.68 -5.33 -9.03
N TRP A 54 -2.00 -4.40 -8.13
CA TRP A 54 -2.22 -4.64 -6.69
C TRP A 54 -3.69 -4.59 -6.31
N THR A 55 -4.48 -3.79 -7.03
CA THR A 55 -5.85 -3.43 -6.63
C THR A 55 -6.93 -4.17 -7.41
N ARG A 56 -6.59 -4.75 -8.57
CA ARG A 56 -7.57 -5.42 -9.44
C ARG A 56 -7.41 -6.92 -9.40
N PRO A 57 -8.51 -7.67 -9.35
CA PRO A 57 -8.45 -9.12 -9.45
C PRO A 57 -7.88 -9.56 -10.81
N GLY A 58 -7.24 -10.72 -10.83
CA GLY A 58 -6.66 -11.31 -12.03
C GLY A 58 -5.19 -10.97 -12.27
N TYR A 59 -4.62 -10.01 -11.54
CA TYR A 59 -3.18 -9.79 -11.52
C TYR A 59 -2.50 -10.63 -10.44
N ARG A 60 -1.26 -11.01 -10.69
CA ARG A 60 -0.45 -11.86 -9.80
C ARG A 60 -0.28 -11.29 -8.39
N PHE A 61 -0.22 -9.96 -8.28
CA PHE A 61 0.03 -9.26 -7.03
C PHE A 61 -1.23 -8.69 -6.39
N SER A 62 -2.43 -9.02 -6.92
CA SER A 62 -3.66 -8.47 -6.37
C SER A 62 -3.82 -8.85 -4.89
N CYS A 63 -4.20 -7.85 -4.10
CA CYS A 63 -4.42 -7.99 -2.67
C CYS A 63 -5.91 -8.17 -2.38
N ASP A 64 -6.20 -8.86 -1.28
CA ASP A 64 -7.56 -9.00 -0.78
C ASP A 64 -8.08 -7.67 -0.19
N ASN A 65 -9.39 -7.57 -0.01
CA ASN A 65 -10.08 -6.41 0.59
C ASN A 65 -9.93 -5.08 -0.16
N MET A 66 -9.46 -5.09 -1.41
CA MET A 66 -9.32 -3.86 -2.19
C MET A 66 -10.67 -3.24 -2.50
N ASP A 67 -11.64 -4.04 -2.96
CA ASP A 67 -12.94 -3.55 -3.42
C ASP A 67 -13.84 -3.07 -2.26
N ASP A 68 -13.83 -3.78 -1.14
CA ASP A 68 -14.77 -3.55 -0.04
C ASP A 68 -14.26 -2.52 0.98
N GLN A 69 -12.95 -2.40 1.15
CA GLN A 69 -12.37 -1.61 2.23
C GLN A 69 -11.37 -0.56 1.75
N ILE A 70 -10.32 -0.98 1.02
CA ILE A 70 -9.19 -0.10 0.72
C ILE A 70 -9.58 0.99 -0.28
N ILE A 71 -10.08 0.62 -1.45
CA ILE A 71 -10.44 1.60 -2.49
C ILE A 71 -11.52 2.58 -2.01
N PRO A 72 -12.63 2.14 -1.39
CA PRO A 72 -13.61 3.09 -0.85
C PRO A 72 -13.05 4.00 0.26
N GLY A 73 -12.12 3.48 1.06
CA GLY A 73 -11.42 4.29 2.07
C GLY A 73 -10.55 5.38 1.44
N VAL A 74 -9.76 5.02 0.42
CA VAL A 74 -8.90 5.95 -0.32
C VAL A 74 -9.73 7.00 -1.07
N GLN A 75 -10.85 6.61 -1.68
CA GLN A 75 -11.76 7.56 -2.34
C GLN A 75 -12.23 8.65 -1.39
N ARG A 76 -12.75 8.27 -0.22
CA ARG A 76 -13.19 9.23 0.81
C ARG A 76 -12.04 10.12 1.29
N LEU A 77 -10.85 9.55 1.47
CA LEU A 77 -9.68 10.30 1.90
C LEU A 77 -9.23 11.32 0.85
N ASN A 78 -9.16 10.91 -0.41
CA ASN A 78 -8.78 11.78 -1.52
C ASN A 78 -9.80 12.91 -1.72
N GLU A 79 -11.11 12.62 -1.63
CA GLU A 79 -12.17 13.61 -1.69
C GLU A 79 -12.02 14.66 -0.58
N ALA A 80 -11.83 14.22 0.66
CA ALA A 80 -11.62 15.10 1.80
C ALA A 80 -10.34 15.95 1.65
N ALA A 81 -9.27 15.37 1.10
CA ALA A 81 -8.02 16.07 0.82
C ALA A 81 -8.20 17.16 -0.23
N ARG A 82 -8.87 16.86 -1.34
CA ARG A 82 -9.16 17.84 -2.41
C ARG A 82 -10.03 18.99 -1.91
N ALA A 83 -11.07 18.69 -1.13
CA ALA A 83 -11.91 19.72 -0.52
C ALA A 83 -11.12 20.71 0.36
N LYS A 84 -10.00 20.27 0.93
CA LYS A 84 -9.11 21.07 1.77
C LYS A 84 -7.84 21.54 1.05
N ARG A 85 -7.70 21.26 -0.24
CA ARG A 85 -6.49 21.52 -1.05
C ARG A 85 -5.22 20.93 -0.44
N VAL A 86 -5.34 19.75 0.17
CA VAL A 86 -4.22 18.95 0.65
C VAL A 86 -3.61 18.23 -0.55
N PRO A 87 -2.29 18.31 -0.78
CA PRO A 87 -1.64 17.64 -1.90
C PRO A 87 -1.83 16.13 -1.85
N ILE A 88 -2.07 15.51 -3.02
CA ILE A 88 -2.15 14.07 -3.18
C ILE A 88 -1.04 13.62 -4.10
N ILE A 89 -0.28 12.62 -3.66
CA ILE A 89 0.84 12.06 -4.36
C ILE A 89 0.58 10.56 -4.53
N TYR A 90 0.77 10.06 -5.74
CA TYR A 90 0.64 8.64 -6.04
C TYR A 90 2.01 8.06 -6.38
N THR A 91 2.24 6.81 -6.00
CA THR A 91 3.37 6.05 -6.50
C THR A 91 2.91 4.82 -7.26
N THR A 92 3.63 4.47 -8.31
CA THR A 92 3.49 3.20 -9.01
C THR A 92 4.85 2.63 -9.33
N THR A 93 4.97 1.32 -9.30
CA THR A 93 6.20 0.62 -9.71
C THR A 93 6.09 0.23 -11.17
N ALA A 94 7.00 0.75 -12.01
CA ALA A 94 7.06 0.38 -13.41
C ALA A 94 8.51 0.39 -13.94
N PHE A 95 8.81 -0.53 -14.84
CA PHE A 95 10.14 -0.73 -15.42
C PHE A 95 10.12 -0.51 -16.93
N CYS A 96 11.10 0.22 -17.45
CA CYS A 96 11.26 0.41 -18.92
C CYS A 96 11.88 -0.81 -19.59
N SER A 97 12.66 -1.60 -18.83
CA SER A 97 13.35 -2.79 -19.33
C SER A 97 13.64 -3.76 -18.19
N ARG A 98 14.03 -4.97 -18.55
CA ARG A 98 14.48 -5.96 -17.57
C ARG A 98 15.73 -5.52 -16.80
N PHE A 99 16.56 -4.66 -17.40
CA PHE A 99 17.76 -4.14 -16.74
C PHE A 99 17.41 -3.15 -15.61
N ASP A 100 16.30 -2.44 -15.71
CA ASP A 100 15.82 -1.54 -14.66
C ASP A 100 15.46 -2.27 -13.36
N MET A 101 15.06 -3.54 -13.46
CA MET A 101 14.58 -4.33 -12.33
C MET A 101 15.69 -4.70 -11.36
N GLY A 102 16.96 -4.64 -11.78
CA GLY A 102 18.09 -5.07 -10.96
C GLY A 102 17.97 -6.54 -10.55
N ALA A 103 18.09 -6.82 -9.25
CA ALA A 103 18.00 -8.19 -8.69
C ALA A 103 16.57 -8.65 -8.37
N PHE A 104 15.56 -7.82 -8.53
CA PHE A 104 14.16 -8.18 -8.20
C PHE A 104 13.65 -9.44 -8.94
N PRO A 105 13.93 -9.62 -10.25
CA PRO A 105 13.46 -10.82 -10.97
C PRO A 105 13.97 -12.13 -10.41
N LEU A 106 15.04 -12.11 -9.61
CA LEU A 106 15.55 -13.30 -8.93
C LEU A 106 14.64 -13.78 -7.79
N LYS A 107 13.80 -12.88 -7.26
CA LYS A 107 12.91 -13.17 -6.14
C LYS A 107 11.45 -13.25 -6.56
N THR A 108 11.04 -12.48 -7.53
CA THR A 108 9.64 -12.33 -7.93
C THR A 108 9.58 -11.97 -9.40
N PRO A 109 8.71 -12.61 -10.20
CA PRO A 109 8.52 -12.25 -11.60
C PRO A 109 7.78 -10.90 -11.70
N PHE A 110 8.51 -9.86 -12.07
CA PHE A 110 7.96 -8.51 -12.27
C PHE A 110 7.72 -8.16 -13.75
N GLU A 111 7.67 -9.15 -14.63
CA GLU A 111 7.46 -8.97 -16.06
C GLU A 111 6.13 -8.23 -16.38
N ASP A 112 5.14 -8.37 -15.50
CA ASP A 112 3.84 -7.69 -15.63
C ASP A 112 3.93 -6.18 -15.35
N LEU A 113 5.00 -5.73 -14.67
CA LEU A 113 5.17 -4.33 -14.26
C LEU A 113 5.98 -3.51 -15.27
N MET A 114 5.77 -3.74 -16.56
CA MET A 114 6.39 -2.93 -17.61
C MET A 114 5.64 -1.61 -17.78
N LEU A 115 6.38 -0.52 -17.92
CA LEU A 115 5.83 0.82 -18.14
C LEU A 115 4.91 0.85 -19.37
N GLY A 116 3.74 1.45 -19.21
CA GLY A 116 2.73 1.53 -20.26
C GLY A 116 1.82 0.31 -20.36
N THR A 117 1.95 -0.67 -19.46
CA THR A 117 0.96 -1.74 -19.34
C THR A 117 -0.17 -1.36 -18.38
N PRO A 118 -1.39 -1.88 -18.57
CA PRO A 118 -2.50 -1.62 -17.64
C PRO A 118 -2.18 -1.97 -16.19
N ALA A 119 -1.29 -2.92 -15.95
CA ALA A 119 -0.87 -3.33 -14.60
C ALA A 119 -0.23 -2.18 -13.80
N THR A 120 0.51 -1.29 -14.46
CA THR A 120 1.25 -0.19 -13.84
C THR A 120 0.45 1.12 -13.73
N GLU A 121 -0.74 1.17 -14.31
CA GLU A 121 -1.63 2.32 -14.20
C GLU A 121 -2.25 2.40 -12.80
N ILE A 122 -2.36 3.61 -12.26
CA ILE A 122 -3.11 3.84 -11.02
C ILE A 122 -4.56 3.41 -11.24
N ASP A 123 -5.13 2.74 -10.25
CA ASP A 123 -6.51 2.25 -10.33
C ASP A 123 -7.48 3.39 -10.67
N SER A 124 -8.26 3.22 -11.73
CA SER A 124 -9.16 4.25 -12.24
C SER A 124 -10.23 4.70 -11.23
N ARG A 125 -10.51 3.89 -10.21
CA ARG A 125 -11.45 4.25 -9.13
C ARG A 125 -10.92 5.34 -8.22
N ILE A 126 -9.60 5.53 -8.20
CA ILE A 126 -8.88 6.53 -7.40
C ILE A 126 -7.92 7.33 -8.28
N ALA A 127 -8.25 7.49 -9.54
CA ALA A 127 -7.38 8.13 -10.53
C ALA A 127 -6.86 9.49 -10.05
N PRO A 128 -5.57 9.80 -10.33
CA PRO A 128 -5.02 11.11 -10.09
C PRO A 128 -5.70 12.16 -10.98
N GLU A 129 -5.89 13.35 -10.45
CA GLU A 129 -6.38 14.50 -11.19
C GLU A 129 -5.23 15.13 -11.99
N SER A 130 -5.38 15.16 -13.32
CA SER A 130 -4.34 15.66 -14.23
C SER A 130 -4.03 17.15 -13.98
N GLY A 131 -2.74 17.46 -13.84
CA GLY A 131 -2.28 18.83 -13.57
C GLY A 131 -2.44 19.28 -12.11
N VAL A 132 -3.02 18.45 -11.23
CA VAL A 132 -3.22 18.73 -9.82
C VAL A 132 -2.42 17.77 -8.96
N ASP A 133 -2.63 16.45 -9.16
CA ASP A 133 -1.97 15.41 -8.37
C ASP A 133 -0.62 15.02 -8.97
N THR A 134 0.30 14.58 -8.13
CA THR A 134 1.62 14.12 -8.55
C THR A 134 1.64 12.59 -8.65
N VAL A 135 2.17 12.06 -9.76
CA VAL A 135 2.41 10.62 -9.92
C VAL A 135 3.92 10.36 -10.03
N ILE A 136 4.45 9.54 -9.14
CA ILE A 136 5.85 9.14 -9.12
C ILE A 136 5.96 7.69 -9.61
N VAL A 137 6.64 7.49 -10.73
CA VAL A 137 6.99 6.16 -11.22
C VAL A 137 8.31 5.75 -10.60
N LYS A 138 8.31 4.71 -9.78
CA LYS A 138 9.50 4.23 -9.08
C LYS A 138 9.99 2.89 -9.63
N LYS A 139 11.29 2.68 -9.55
CA LYS A 139 11.99 1.45 -9.96
C LYS A 139 12.61 0.71 -8.76
N ARG A 140 12.36 1.20 -7.56
CA ARG A 140 12.87 0.65 -6.30
C ARG A 140 11.77 0.64 -5.26
N PRO A 141 11.88 -0.15 -4.18
CA PRO A 141 10.88 -0.15 -3.09
C PRO A 141 10.63 1.26 -2.54
N SER A 142 11.68 2.03 -2.34
CA SER A 142 11.56 3.43 -1.91
C SER A 142 11.28 4.36 -3.09
N ALA A 143 10.28 5.22 -2.96
CA ALA A 143 9.99 6.28 -3.92
C ALA A 143 11.02 7.43 -3.89
N PHE A 144 11.93 7.45 -2.92
CA PHE A 144 13.01 8.43 -2.83
C PHE A 144 14.29 7.95 -3.53
N ALA A 145 14.34 6.73 -4.03
CA ALA A 145 15.52 6.16 -4.66
C ALA A 145 15.46 6.30 -6.18
N GLY A 146 16.24 7.24 -6.74
CA GLY A 146 16.34 7.47 -8.18
C GLY A 146 15.10 8.10 -8.81
N THR A 147 14.36 8.89 -8.03
CA THR A 147 13.26 9.74 -8.45
C THR A 147 13.61 11.22 -8.24
N HIS A 148 12.86 12.11 -8.87
CA HIS A 148 13.08 13.57 -8.82
C HIS A 148 12.13 14.25 -7.86
#